data_18a8ccdb51e64a609457cddde8a7a064
#
_entry.id   18a8ccdb51e64a609457cddde8a7a064
#
_cell.length_a   1.000
_cell.length_b   1.000
_cell.length_c   1.000
_cell.angle_alpha   90.00
_cell.angle_beta   90.00
_cell.angle_gamma   90.00
#
_symmetry.space_group_name_H-M   'P 1'
#
loop_
_entity.id
_entity.type
_entity.pdbx_description
1 polymer ?
#
loop_
_entity_poly.entity_id
_entity_poly.type
_entity_poly.pdbx_seq_one_letter_code
_entity_poly.pdbx_strand_id
1 'polypeptide(L)'
;MHGVRIHHPRPAELPCHSDSPCKWRAHRRGTTPDPTAASVGVHRVHSNRHWQFHRESKETSAGLDNLLAAGAARRAPADGPTPIRAAVYREAAMNPSVSKVHGREKRWSTEFAALRKLCLGSGLNEELKWGQACYDLNGRNVVLIHGFKDYCALLFMKGALLKDAKGILVQQTKNVQAARQIRFSAIADINNQKAIVKAYLREAIAVEKSGAKVKMKSAAQFDMPEEFLRRLDDDPRLAEAFHALTPGRQKGYLLHFGGAKQSVTRASRVAKHAPRILKGLGLDD
;
A
#
# COMPACT_ATOMS: atom_id res chain seq x y z
N MET A 1 -23.43 -41.02 -51.36
CA MET A 1 -23.22 -39.71 -50.77
C MET A 1 -21.91 -39.77 -49.94
N HIS A 2 -20.89 -39.07 -50.39
CA HIS A 2 -19.51 -39.28 -49.98
C HIS A 2 -19.17 -38.41 -48.76
N GLY A 3 -18.75 -39.06 -47.68
CA GLY A 3 -18.25 -38.37 -46.49
C GLY A 3 -16.78 -38.02 -46.59
N VAL A 4 -16.44 -36.76 -46.52
CA VAL A 4 -15.06 -36.26 -46.54
C VAL A 4 -14.52 -36.27 -45.11
N ARG A 5 -13.45 -37.06 -44.83
CA ARG A 5 -12.67 -37.03 -43.60
C ARG A 5 -11.61 -35.96 -43.70
N ILE A 6 -11.60 -35.00 -42.79
CA ILE A 6 -10.55 -34.02 -42.65
C ILE A 6 -9.49 -34.57 -41.67
N HIS A 7 -8.28 -34.78 -42.16
CA HIS A 7 -7.10 -35.14 -41.37
C HIS A 7 -6.46 -33.88 -40.79
N HIS A 8 -6.33 -33.83 -39.45
CA HIS A 8 -5.45 -32.88 -38.78
C HIS A 8 -4.05 -33.48 -38.61
N PRO A 9 -2.97 -32.77 -38.94
CA PRO A 9 -1.61 -33.24 -38.68
C PRO A 9 -1.23 -33.01 -37.21
N ARG A 10 -0.55 -33.98 -36.62
CA ARG A 10 0.08 -33.91 -35.29
C ARG A 10 1.32 -32.99 -35.34
N PRO A 11 1.62 -32.21 -34.29
CA PRO A 11 2.89 -31.51 -34.19
C PRO A 11 4.04 -32.47 -33.87
N ALA A 12 5.18 -32.23 -34.53
CA ALA A 12 6.41 -33.00 -34.45
C ALA A 12 7.06 -32.87 -33.04
N GLU A 13 7.48 -34.02 -32.52
CA GLU A 13 8.34 -34.15 -31.35
C GLU A 13 9.79 -33.77 -31.73
N LEU A 14 10.40 -32.86 -30.95
CA LEU A 14 11.84 -32.57 -31.01
C LEU A 14 12.58 -33.43 -29.99
N PRO A 15 13.76 -33.96 -30.33
CA PRO A 15 14.48 -34.89 -29.46
C PRO A 15 15.23 -34.19 -28.33
N CYS A 16 15.14 -34.76 -27.12
CA CYS A 16 15.96 -34.44 -25.97
C CYS A 16 17.40 -34.89 -26.22
N HIS A 17 18.37 -33.97 -26.18
CA HIS A 17 19.78 -34.31 -25.99
C HIS A 17 20.11 -34.28 -24.48
N SER A 18 20.49 -35.46 -23.98
CA SER A 18 21.10 -35.72 -22.68
C SER A 18 22.57 -35.30 -22.67
N ASP A 19 23.06 -35.10 -21.45
CA ASP A 19 24.44 -35.08 -20.96
C ASP A 19 25.12 -33.73 -20.75
N SER A 20 25.14 -33.32 -19.47
CA SER A 20 26.38 -33.15 -18.70
C SER A 20 26.12 -32.66 -17.27
N PRO A 21 26.76 -33.25 -16.25
CA PRO A 21 26.62 -32.89 -14.86
C PRO A 21 27.65 -31.84 -14.43
N CYS A 22 27.22 -30.69 -14.00
CA CYS A 22 28.10 -29.71 -13.31
C CYS A 22 28.35 -30.12 -11.87
N LYS A 23 29.53 -30.69 -11.63
CA LYS A 23 30.10 -30.94 -10.31
C LYS A 23 30.57 -29.65 -9.68
N TRP A 24 29.97 -29.23 -8.59
CA TRP A 24 30.57 -28.24 -7.69
C TRP A 24 31.38 -28.95 -6.60
N ARG A 25 32.70 -28.75 -6.68
CA ARG A 25 33.68 -29.22 -5.69
C ARG A 25 33.67 -28.29 -4.48
N ALA A 26 33.42 -28.83 -3.31
CA ALA A 26 33.63 -28.16 -2.03
C ALA A 26 35.13 -28.12 -1.73
N HIS A 27 35.71 -26.95 -1.61
CA HIS A 27 37.02 -26.75 -0.96
C HIS A 27 36.79 -26.32 0.50
N ARG A 28 37.04 -27.24 1.41
CA ARG A 28 37.34 -26.91 2.80
C ARG A 28 38.80 -26.48 2.89
N ARG A 29 39.05 -25.30 3.45
CA ARG A 29 40.28 -25.03 4.23
C ARG A 29 39.90 -24.06 5.37
N GLY A 30 40.15 -24.52 6.59
CA GLY A 30 39.96 -23.78 7.81
C GLY A 30 41.12 -22.79 8.02
N THR A 31 40.80 -21.70 8.67
CA THR A 31 41.70 -20.93 9.50
C THR A 31 40.86 -20.18 10.54
N THR A 32 41.22 -20.36 11.79
CA THR A 32 40.66 -19.68 12.97
C THR A 32 40.90 -18.18 12.89
N PRO A 33 39.98 -17.32 13.29
CA PRO A 33 40.24 -15.89 13.42
C PRO A 33 40.59 -15.53 14.86
N ASP A 34 41.56 -14.68 14.97
CA ASP A 34 42.06 -13.94 16.11
C ASP A 34 41.02 -12.87 16.59
N PRO A 35 40.81 -12.67 17.90
CA PRO A 35 39.77 -11.78 18.42
C PRO A 35 40.34 -10.43 18.83
N THR A 36 40.64 -9.52 17.87
CA THR A 36 40.83 -8.09 18.19
C THR A 36 40.71 -7.25 16.93
N ALA A 37 39.54 -6.80 16.58
CA ALA A 37 39.33 -5.54 15.85
C ALA A 37 37.84 -5.17 15.83
N ALA A 38 37.49 -4.21 16.67
CA ALA A 38 36.21 -3.54 16.60
C ALA A 38 36.12 -2.67 15.35
N SER A 39 35.39 -3.08 14.32
CA SER A 39 35.01 -2.21 13.22
C SER A 39 33.47 -2.19 13.12
N VAL A 40 32.91 -1.00 13.29
CA VAL A 40 31.51 -0.69 13.17
C VAL A 40 31.06 -0.93 11.70
N GLY A 41 30.57 -2.13 11.44
CA GLY A 41 29.98 -2.50 10.17
C GLY A 41 28.53 -2.05 10.12
N VAL A 42 28.24 -1.02 9.33
CA VAL A 42 26.86 -0.62 8.99
C VAL A 42 26.25 -1.72 8.14
N HIS A 43 25.50 -2.62 8.77
CA HIS A 43 24.67 -3.61 8.07
C HIS A 43 23.52 -2.89 7.36
N ARG A 44 23.64 -2.82 6.05
CA ARG A 44 22.57 -2.38 5.14
C ARG A 44 21.50 -3.48 5.10
N VAL A 45 20.54 -3.40 6.02
CA VAL A 45 19.35 -4.27 5.99
C VAL A 45 18.47 -3.84 4.83
N HIS A 46 18.46 -4.62 3.77
CA HIS A 46 17.43 -4.55 2.73
C HIS A 46 16.14 -5.15 3.30
N SER A 47 15.41 -4.36 4.06
CA SER A 47 14.08 -4.76 4.51
C SER A 47 13.07 -4.43 3.42
N ASN A 48 12.62 -5.46 2.73
CA ASN A 48 11.42 -5.45 1.92
C ASN A 48 10.21 -5.34 2.87
N ARG A 49 10.01 -4.14 3.48
CA ARG A 49 8.90 -3.91 4.40
C ARG A 49 7.61 -3.88 3.60
N HIS A 50 6.85 -4.94 3.76
CA HIS A 50 5.46 -5.03 3.36
C HIS A 50 4.66 -4.04 4.22
N TRP A 51 4.21 -2.93 3.63
CA TRP A 51 3.48 -1.89 4.35
C TRP A 51 2.09 -2.38 4.70
N GLN A 52 1.87 -2.67 5.98
CA GLN A 52 0.54 -2.82 6.56
C GLN A 52 0.16 -1.46 7.17
N PHE A 53 -0.93 -0.89 6.67
CA PHE A 53 -1.48 0.35 7.21
C PHE A 53 -2.20 0.05 8.53
N HIS A 54 -1.58 0.36 9.67
CA HIS A 54 -2.26 0.40 10.94
C HIS A 54 -3.00 1.73 11.08
N ARG A 55 -4.26 1.63 11.41
CA ARG A 55 -5.15 2.75 11.68
C ARG A 55 -5.02 3.11 13.16
N GLU A 56 -4.27 4.12 13.49
CA GLU A 56 -4.42 4.79 14.80
C GLU A 56 -5.51 5.85 14.68
N SER A 57 -6.69 5.51 15.18
CA SER A 57 -7.74 6.48 15.49
C SER A 57 -7.67 6.74 16.99
N LYS A 58 -7.05 7.84 17.38
CA LYS A 58 -7.31 8.43 18.70
C LYS A 58 -8.48 9.39 18.53
N GLU A 59 -9.65 8.94 18.95
CA GLU A 59 -10.79 9.81 19.22
C GLU A 59 -10.55 10.46 20.58
N THR A 60 -10.30 11.76 20.60
CA THR A 60 -10.51 12.57 21.79
C THR A 60 -11.84 13.28 21.63
N SER A 61 -12.83 12.77 22.34
CA SER A 61 -14.09 13.42 22.63
C SER A 61 -13.87 14.42 23.74
N ALA A 62 -14.12 15.69 23.47
CA ALA A 62 -14.47 16.74 24.45
C ALA A 62 -15.22 17.82 23.68
N GLY A 63 -16.38 17.94 23.90
CA GLY A 63 -17.44 18.67 24.44
C GLY A 63 -17.26 20.16 24.37
N LEU A 64 -18.22 20.86 23.70
CA LEU A 64 -18.62 22.23 24.01
C LEU A 64 -20.02 22.49 23.46
N ASP A 65 -20.97 22.32 24.34
CA ASP A 65 -22.31 22.91 24.24
C ASP A 65 -22.24 24.43 24.49
N ASN A 66 -23.26 25.11 23.95
CA ASN A 66 -23.71 26.47 24.26
C ASN A 66 -23.00 27.65 23.61
N LEU A 67 -23.74 28.30 22.72
CA LEU A 67 -24.26 29.66 22.94
C LEU A 67 -25.25 30.04 21.82
N LEU A 68 -26.54 29.98 22.18
CA LEU A 68 -27.62 30.73 21.52
C LEU A 68 -27.58 32.16 22.09
N ALA A 69 -27.65 33.19 21.26
CA ALA A 69 -28.62 34.27 21.32
C ALA A 69 -28.26 35.51 20.51
N ALA A 70 -29.32 36.14 19.99
CA ALA A 70 -29.50 37.54 19.60
C ALA A 70 -28.93 37.99 18.24
N GLY A 71 -29.67 38.08 17.16
CA GLY A 71 -30.69 39.06 16.85
C GLY A 71 -30.13 40.41 16.39
N ALA A 72 -30.04 40.67 15.07
CA ALA A 72 -30.27 41.98 14.49
C ALA A 72 -30.35 41.90 12.97
N ALA A 73 -31.54 42.10 12.45
CA ALA A 73 -31.81 42.36 11.04
C ALA A 73 -31.12 43.65 10.58
N ARG A 74 -30.26 43.58 9.56
CA ARG A 74 -29.90 44.75 8.75
C ARG A 74 -30.06 44.45 7.31
N ARG A 75 -30.83 45.33 6.63
CA ARG A 75 -31.25 45.39 5.23
C ARG A 75 -30.02 45.24 4.31
N ALA A 76 -30.26 44.52 3.22
CA ALA A 76 -29.36 44.47 2.06
C ALA A 76 -29.41 45.79 1.28
N PRO A 77 -28.29 46.25 0.69
CA PRO A 77 -28.31 47.05 -0.52
C PRO A 77 -28.18 46.11 -1.73
N ALA A 78 -29.11 46.30 -2.69
CA ALA A 78 -28.95 45.83 -4.05
C ALA A 78 -27.76 46.56 -4.65
N ASP A 79 -26.88 45.80 -5.39
CA ASP A 79 -26.32 46.23 -6.66
C ASP A 79 -25.20 45.32 -7.12
N GLY A 80 -25.34 44.86 -8.35
CA GLY A 80 -24.26 44.38 -9.21
C GLY A 80 -23.81 42.92 -9.10
N PRO A 81 -23.49 42.26 -10.21
CA PRO A 81 -22.92 40.94 -10.18
C PRO A 81 -21.56 40.98 -9.48
N THR A 82 -21.50 40.45 -8.27
CA THR A 82 -20.24 40.26 -7.56
C THR A 82 -19.30 39.43 -8.44
N PRO A 83 -18.07 39.91 -8.69
CA PRO A 83 -17.09 39.13 -9.40
C PRO A 83 -16.88 37.85 -8.58
N ILE A 84 -17.07 36.72 -9.25
CA ILE A 84 -16.75 35.40 -8.71
C ILE A 84 -15.33 35.50 -8.15
N ARG A 85 -15.20 35.53 -6.84
CA ARG A 85 -13.92 35.47 -6.16
C ARG A 85 -13.22 34.24 -6.74
N ALA A 86 -12.24 34.51 -7.63
CA ALA A 86 -11.26 33.54 -8.02
C ALA A 86 -10.73 32.95 -6.72
N ALA A 87 -11.06 31.69 -6.44
CA ALA A 87 -10.50 30.98 -5.31
C ALA A 87 -8.99 31.04 -5.51
N VAL A 88 -8.33 31.90 -4.75
CA VAL A 88 -6.88 31.99 -4.68
C VAL A 88 -6.47 30.59 -4.22
N TYR A 89 -6.07 29.74 -5.17
CA TYR A 89 -5.38 28.51 -4.86
C TYR A 89 -4.12 28.95 -4.11
N ARG A 90 -4.19 28.86 -2.79
CA ARG A 90 -3.05 29.09 -1.93
C ARG A 90 -2.02 28.10 -2.43
N GLU A 91 -0.93 28.61 -3.01
CA GLU A 91 0.19 27.75 -3.42
C GLU A 91 0.63 26.99 -2.16
N ALA A 92 0.33 25.70 -2.15
CA ALA A 92 0.55 24.89 -0.96
C ALA A 92 2.06 24.90 -0.70
N ALA A 93 2.46 25.41 0.46
CA ALA A 93 3.86 25.57 0.82
C ALA A 93 4.54 24.21 0.81
N MET A 94 5.67 24.09 0.14
CA MET A 94 6.47 22.87 0.10
C MET A 94 6.99 22.54 1.51
N ASN A 95 6.75 21.30 1.94
CA ASN A 95 7.21 20.85 3.25
C ASN A 95 8.74 20.61 3.26
N PRO A 96 9.51 21.29 4.16
CA PRO A 96 10.97 21.14 4.20
C PRO A 96 11.42 19.70 4.48
N SER A 97 10.67 18.94 5.30
CA SER A 97 10.99 17.55 5.60
C SER A 97 10.84 16.66 4.38
N VAL A 98 9.82 16.89 3.54
CA VAL A 98 9.66 16.20 2.25
C VAL A 98 10.78 16.59 1.30
N SER A 99 11.13 17.88 1.24
CA SER A 99 12.25 18.37 0.41
C SER A 99 13.56 17.68 0.78
N LYS A 100 13.83 17.49 2.08
CA LYS A 100 15.00 16.76 2.57
C LYS A 100 15.01 15.29 2.15
N VAL A 101 13.87 14.61 2.19
CA VAL A 101 13.74 13.20 1.76
C VAL A 101 13.90 13.09 0.24
N HIS A 102 13.21 13.92 -0.53
CA HIS A 102 13.32 13.93 -1.99
C HIS A 102 14.74 14.28 -2.46
N GLY A 103 15.46 15.17 -1.78
CA GLY A 103 16.85 15.51 -2.09
C GLY A 103 17.83 14.35 -1.88
N ARG A 104 17.47 13.32 -1.12
CA ARG A 104 18.25 12.09 -0.94
C ARG A 104 17.95 11.01 -1.97
N GLU A 105 16.78 11.13 -2.65
CA GLU A 105 16.39 10.21 -3.69
C GLU A 105 17.20 10.47 -4.96
N LYS A 106 18.01 9.48 -5.36
CA LYS A 106 18.90 9.61 -6.51
C LYS A 106 18.29 9.07 -7.81
N ARG A 107 17.44 8.05 -7.70
CA ARG A 107 16.91 7.33 -8.86
C ARG A 107 15.71 8.04 -9.48
N TRP A 108 14.79 8.50 -8.64
CA TRP A 108 13.49 9.04 -9.06
C TRP A 108 13.33 10.53 -8.74
N SER A 109 14.44 11.27 -8.61
CA SER A 109 14.41 12.68 -8.19
C SER A 109 13.60 13.57 -9.12
N THR A 110 13.74 13.38 -10.43
CA THR A 110 13.02 14.16 -11.47
C THR A 110 11.54 13.83 -11.50
N GLU A 111 11.23 12.53 -11.43
CA GLU A 111 9.86 12.02 -11.39
C GLU A 111 9.13 12.47 -10.11
N PHE A 112 9.79 12.40 -8.97
CA PHE A 112 9.26 12.88 -7.69
C PHE A 112 8.98 14.37 -7.73
N ALA A 113 9.87 15.19 -8.30
CA ALA A 113 9.65 16.62 -8.45
C ALA A 113 8.44 16.92 -9.34
N ALA A 114 8.27 16.19 -10.45
CA ALA A 114 7.13 16.35 -11.35
C ALA A 114 5.81 15.93 -10.70
N LEU A 115 5.78 14.79 -10.01
CA LEU A 115 4.58 14.32 -9.29
C LEU A 115 4.23 15.24 -8.13
N ARG A 116 5.23 15.71 -7.36
CA ARG A 116 5.08 16.71 -6.30
C ARG A 116 4.36 17.96 -6.80
N LYS A 117 4.81 18.51 -7.94
CA LYS A 117 4.18 19.68 -8.57
C LYS A 117 2.72 19.43 -8.94
N LEU A 118 2.39 18.22 -9.42
CA LEU A 118 1.01 17.86 -9.76
C LEU A 118 0.12 17.76 -8.51
N CYS A 119 0.62 17.15 -7.44
CA CYS A 119 -0.11 16.99 -6.18
C CYS A 119 -0.37 18.35 -5.49
N LEU A 120 0.67 19.17 -5.33
CA LEU A 120 0.54 20.52 -4.76
C LEU A 120 -0.37 21.42 -5.60
N GLY A 121 -0.22 21.39 -6.93
CA GLY A 121 -1.08 22.12 -7.86
C GLY A 121 -2.52 21.64 -7.92
N SER A 122 -2.87 20.56 -7.22
CA SER A 122 -4.24 20.07 -7.05
C SER A 122 -4.90 20.55 -5.74
N GLY A 123 -4.20 21.37 -4.94
CA GLY A 123 -4.71 21.93 -3.70
C GLY A 123 -4.64 20.97 -2.51
N LEU A 124 -3.79 19.95 -2.57
CA LEU A 124 -3.50 19.05 -1.45
C LEU A 124 -2.39 19.63 -0.58
N ASN A 125 -2.44 19.38 0.73
CA ASN A 125 -1.36 19.68 1.66
C ASN A 125 -0.31 18.59 1.59
N GLU A 126 0.96 18.95 1.83
CA GLU A 126 2.07 18.01 1.80
C GLU A 126 2.58 17.72 3.21
N GLU A 127 2.72 16.45 3.55
CA GLU A 127 3.30 15.98 4.80
C GLU A 127 4.28 14.82 4.58
N LEU A 128 5.24 14.69 5.49
CA LEU A 128 6.11 13.51 5.53
C LEU A 128 5.48 12.46 6.44
N LYS A 129 4.98 11.36 5.85
CA LYS A 129 4.42 10.22 6.57
C LYS A 129 5.11 8.94 6.13
N TRP A 130 5.48 8.08 7.09
CA TRP A 130 6.17 6.80 6.81
C TRP A 130 7.44 6.94 5.96
N GLY A 131 8.14 8.09 6.08
CA GLY A 131 9.31 8.38 5.27
C GLY A 131 9.03 8.70 3.80
N GLN A 132 7.77 8.97 3.43
CA GLN A 132 7.33 9.26 2.07
C GLN A 132 6.58 10.59 2.00
N ALA A 133 6.56 11.22 0.81
CA ALA A 133 5.73 12.38 0.55
C ALA A 133 4.25 11.95 0.47
N CYS A 134 3.48 12.35 1.45
CA CYS A 134 2.05 12.11 1.54
C CYS A 134 1.28 13.42 1.33
N TYR A 135 0.22 13.35 0.55
CA TYR A 135 -0.62 14.50 0.23
C TYR A 135 -2.02 14.27 0.77
N ASP A 136 -2.47 15.18 1.60
CA ASP A 136 -3.74 15.08 2.31
C ASP A 136 -4.72 16.21 1.96
N LEU A 137 -5.98 15.98 2.30
CA LEU A 137 -7.05 16.97 2.30
C LEU A 137 -7.61 17.08 3.71
N ASN A 138 -7.36 18.20 4.39
CA ASN A 138 -7.79 18.44 5.77
C ASN A 138 -7.37 17.29 6.72
N GLY A 139 -6.10 16.89 6.67
CA GLY A 139 -5.52 15.84 7.50
C GLY A 139 -5.83 14.39 7.06
N ARG A 140 -6.67 14.21 6.02
CA ARG A 140 -7.00 12.88 5.49
C ARG A 140 -6.16 12.58 4.26
N ASN A 141 -5.36 11.51 4.32
CA ASN A 141 -4.43 11.13 3.26
C ASN A 141 -5.17 10.76 1.97
N VAL A 142 -4.80 11.39 0.86
CA VAL A 142 -5.38 11.17 -0.48
C VAL A 142 -4.44 10.37 -1.35
N VAL A 143 -3.20 10.85 -1.49
CA VAL A 143 -2.18 10.19 -2.32
C VAL A 143 -0.81 10.22 -1.66
N LEU A 144 0.08 9.34 -2.13
CA LEU A 144 1.45 9.20 -1.65
C LEU A 144 2.37 8.93 -2.84
N ILE A 145 3.55 9.58 -2.87
CA ILE A 145 4.60 9.29 -3.85
C ILE A 145 5.55 8.25 -3.27
N HIS A 146 5.84 7.20 -4.03
CA HIS A 146 6.69 6.10 -3.60
C HIS A 146 7.60 5.60 -4.73
N GLY A 147 8.89 5.38 -4.42
CA GLY A 147 9.87 4.80 -5.34
C GLY A 147 10.05 3.30 -5.12
N PHE A 148 10.17 2.57 -6.21
CA PHE A 148 10.53 1.15 -6.25
C PHE A 148 11.79 0.96 -7.08
N LYS A 149 12.28 -0.29 -7.18
CA LYS A 149 13.46 -0.59 -7.98
C LYS A 149 13.27 -0.23 -9.45
N ASP A 150 12.13 -0.55 -10.05
CA ASP A 150 11.94 -0.48 -11.49
C ASP A 150 10.91 0.59 -11.94
N TYR A 151 10.23 1.25 -10.99
CA TYR A 151 9.26 2.30 -11.25
C TYR A 151 9.08 3.21 -10.02
N CYS A 152 8.60 4.42 -10.23
CA CYS A 152 7.97 5.21 -9.17
C CYS A 152 6.45 5.20 -9.33
N ALA A 153 5.73 5.53 -8.27
CA ALA A 153 4.28 5.44 -8.27
C ALA A 153 3.60 6.59 -7.51
N LEU A 154 2.44 6.97 -7.99
CA LEU A 154 1.46 7.75 -7.26
C LEU A 154 0.40 6.80 -6.72
N LEU A 155 0.40 6.59 -5.40
CA LEU A 155 -0.51 5.70 -4.69
C LEU A 155 -1.74 6.47 -4.21
N PHE A 156 -2.92 6.11 -4.68
CA PHE A 156 -4.21 6.63 -4.23
C PHE A 156 -4.74 5.80 -3.07
N MET A 157 -4.93 6.41 -1.89
CA MET A 157 -5.33 5.71 -0.66
C MET A 157 -6.68 4.99 -0.79
N LYS A 158 -7.63 5.62 -1.45
CA LYS A 158 -8.95 5.05 -1.76
C LYS A 158 -9.10 4.71 -3.25
N GLY A 159 -8.01 4.28 -3.90
CA GLY A 159 -7.96 4.05 -5.34
C GLY A 159 -8.98 3.04 -5.86
N ALA A 160 -9.46 2.11 -5.01
CA ALA A 160 -10.53 1.17 -5.36
C ALA A 160 -11.90 1.83 -5.58
N LEU A 161 -12.09 3.10 -5.20
CA LEU A 161 -13.30 3.88 -5.42
C LEU A 161 -13.22 4.78 -6.67
N LEU A 162 -12.07 4.86 -7.32
CA LEU A 162 -11.89 5.62 -8.54
C LEU A 162 -12.45 4.84 -9.74
N LYS A 163 -13.03 5.53 -10.69
CA LYS A 163 -13.66 4.94 -11.90
C LYS A 163 -12.67 4.28 -12.84
N ASP A 164 -11.40 4.67 -12.72
CA ASP A 164 -10.29 4.18 -13.56
C ASP A 164 -10.60 4.24 -15.08
N ALA A 165 -11.10 5.38 -15.54
CA ALA A 165 -11.54 5.58 -16.92
C ALA A 165 -10.47 5.26 -18.00
N LYS A 166 -9.21 5.16 -17.63
CA LYS A 166 -8.10 4.80 -18.53
C LYS A 166 -7.52 3.41 -18.29
N GLY A 167 -8.02 2.67 -17.30
CA GLY A 167 -7.54 1.33 -16.97
C GLY A 167 -6.07 1.28 -16.52
N ILE A 168 -5.57 2.34 -15.86
CA ILE A 168 -4.16 2.46 -15.49
C ILE A 168 -3.88 2.27 -13.99
N LEU A 169 -4.91 2.05 -13.19
CA LEU A 169 -4.77 1.81 -11.76
C LEU A 169 -4.36 0.37 -11.47
N VAL A 170 -3.20 0.21 -10.87
CA VAL A 170 -2.65 -1.10 -10.53
C VAL A 170 -2.86 -1.40 -9.05
N GLN A 171 -3.42 -2.57 -8.74
CA GLN A 171 -3.44 -3.12 -7.40
C GLN A 171 -2.05 -3.67 -7.05
N GLN A 172 -1.42 -3.18 -5.99
CA GLN A 172 -0.03 -3.53 -5.67
C GLN A 172 0.16 -5.02 -5.36
N THR A 173 -0.73 -5.58 -4.57
CA THR A 173 -0.80 -7.02 -4.26
C THR A 173 -2.25 -7.44 -4.10
N LYS A 174 -2.55 -8.75 -4.22
CA LYS A 174 -3.90 -9.30 -4.04
C LYS A 174 -4.54 -8.95 -2.69
N ASN A 175 -3.73 -8.62 -1.69
CA ASN A 175 -4.17 -8.30 -0.33
C ASN A 175 -4.43 -6.81 -0.08
N VAL A 176 -3.99 -5.93 -0.98
CA VAL A 176 -4.25 -4.48 -0.90
C VAL A 176 -5.65 -4.20 -1.42
N GLN A 177 -6.59 -3.93 -0.53
CA GLN A 177 -8.00 -3.79 -0.88
C GLN A 177 -8.37 -2.38 -1.35
N ALA A 178 -7.86 -1.34 -0.67
CA ALA A 178 -8.25 0.05 -0.89
C ALA A 178 -7.36 0.80 -1.89
N ALA A 179 -6.05 0.66 -1.75
CA ALA A 179 -5.11 1.47 -2.51
C ALA A 179 -4.90 0.97 -3.95
N ARG A 180 -4.64 1.92 -4.87
CA ARG A 180 -4.25 1.64 -6.26
C ARG A 180 -3.12 2.57 -6.65
N GLN A 181 -2.27 2.15 -7.59
CA GLN A 181 -1.12 2.90 -8.06
C GLN A 181 -1.25 3.26 -9.54
N ILE A 182 -0.84 4.49 -9.90
CA ILE A 182 -0.36 4.77 -11.25
C ILE A 182 1.17 4.65 -11.20
N ARG A 183 1.75 3.87 -12.09
CA ARG A 183 3.19 3.59 -12.16
C ARG A 183 3.84 4.33 -13.31
N PHE A 184 5.07 4.80 -13.10
CA PHE A 184 5.86 5.53 -14.09
C PHE A 184 7.28 4.97 -14.10
N SER A 185 7.78 4.65 -15.28
CA SER A 185 9.13 4.12 -15.48
C SER A 185 10.14 5.19 -15.89
N ALA A 186 9.64 6.35 -16.35
CA ALA A 186 10.45 7.50 -16.77
C ALA A 186 9.66 8.81 -16.64
N ILE A 187 10.40 9.92 -16.61
CA ILE A 187 9.80 11.28 -16.59
C ILE A 187 8.89 11.55 -17.79
N ALA A 188 9.20 10.95 -18.94
CA ALA A 188 8.38 11.05 -20.14
C ALA A 188 6.96 10.53 -19.91
N ASP A 189 6.78 9.45 -19.16
CA ASP A 189 5.47 8.85 -18.83
C ASP A 189 4.60 9.87 -18.06
N ILE A 190 5.21 10.55 -17.08
CA ILE A 190 4.54 11.58 -16.29
C ILE A 190 4.16 12.77 -17.16
N ASN A 191 5.08 13.20 -18.02
CA ASN A 191 4.86 14.37 -18.89
C ASN A 191 3.72 14.13 -19.87
N ASN A 192 3.69 12.96 -20.51
CA ASN A 192 2.68 12.58 -21.48
C ASN A 192 1.31 12.36 -20.82
N GLN A 193 1.28 11.98 -19.54
CA GLN A 193 0.05 11.67 -18.81
C GLN A 193 -0.38 12.78 -17.83
N LYS A 194 0.21 13.98 -17.86
CA LYS A 194 -0.11 15.07 -16.91
C LYS A 194 -1.60 15.36 -16.77
N ALA A 195 -2.33 15.42 -17.88
CA ALA A 195 -3.76 15.70 -17.88
C ALA A 195 -4.55 14.56 -17.22
N ILE A 196 -4.15 13.32 -17.48
CA ILE A 196 -4.74 12.11 -16.91
C ILE A 196 -4.50 12.08 -15.40
N VAL A 197 -3.25 12.24 -14.95
CA VAL A 197 -2.89 12.29 -13.53
C VAL A 197 -3.69 13.35 -12.78
N LYS A 198 -3.81 14.57 -13.36
CA LYS A 198 -4.65 15.64 -12.78
C LYS A 198 -6.13 15.25 -12.70
N ALA A 199 -6.66 14.50 -13.65
CA ALA A 199 -8.04 14.01 -13.61
C ALA A 199 -8.23 13.02 -12.45
N TYR A 200 -7.32 12.04 -12.28
CA TYR A 200 -7.33 11.09 -11.17
C TYR A 200 -7.16 11.77 -9.80
N LEU A 201 -6.30 12.79 -9.70
CA LEU A 201 -6.15 13.59 -8.47
C LEU A 201 -7.46 14.31 -8.11
N ARG A 202 -8.13 14.96 -9.09
CA ARG A 202 -9.43 15.61 -8.86
C ARG A 202 -10.50 14.61 -8.41
N GLU A 203 -10.55 13.43 -9.03
CA GLU A 203 -11.48 12.36 -8.65
C GLU A 203 -11.19 11.86 -7.24
N ALA A 204 -9.92 11.61 -6.88
CA ALA A 204 -9.52 11.18 -5.55
C ALA A 204 -9.89 12.22 -4.47
N ILE A 205 -9.71 13.52 -4.77
CA ILE A 205 -10.15 14.61 -3.90
C ILE A 205 -11.68 14.62 -3.74
N ALA A 206 -12.44 14.39 -4.82
CA ALA A 206 -13.89 14.31 -4.76
C ALA A 206 -14.36 13.10 -3.92
N VAL A 207 -13.72 11.93 -4.09
CA VAL A 207 -13.97 10.74 -3.26
C VAL A 207 -13.66 11.02 -1.79
N GLU A 208 -12.58 11.75 -1.48
CA GLU A 208 -12.26 12.09 -0.09
C GLU A 208 -13.29 13.06 0.50
N LYS A 209 -13.71 14.09 -0.27
CA LYS A 209 -14.74 15.06 0.15
C LYS A 209 -16.09 14.40 0.40
N SER A 210 -16.46 13.40 -0.38
CA SER A 210 -17.74 12.68 -0.22
C SER A 210 -17.79 11.82 1.06
N GLY A 211 -16.67 11.62 1.76
CA GLY A 211 -16.60 10.74 2.91
C GLY A 211 -16.73 9.24 2.59
N ALA A 212 -16.75 8.87 1.31
CA ALA A 212 -16.87 7.48 0.88
C ALA A 212 -15.79 6.59 1.51
N LYS A 213 -16.18 5.40 1.94
CA LYS A 213 -15.32 4.40 2.57
C LYS A 213 -15.22 3.16 1.70
N VAL A 214 -14.01 2.62 1.54
CA VAL A 214 -13.80 1.35 0.85
C VAL A 214 -14.36 0.22 1.72
N LYS A 215 -15.25 -0.60 1.16
CA LYS A 215 -15.74 -1.81 1.83
C LYS A 215 -14.60 -2.83 1.91
N MET A 216 -14.07 -3.03 3.10
CA MET A 216 -12.98 -3.97 3.33
C MET A 216 -13.55 -5.36 3.58
N LYS A 217 -12.85 -6.39 3.12
CA LYS A 217 -13.17 -7.78 3.48
C LYS A 217 -13.08 -7.95 5.00
N SER A 218 -14.06 -8.64 5.58
CA SER A 218 -13.99 -9.07 6.98
C SER A 218 -12.94 -10.17 7.16
N ALA A 219 -12.53 -10.46 8.40
CA ALA A 219 -11.59 -11.54 8.68
C ALA A 219 -12.10 -12.90 8.17
N ALA A 220 -13.41 -13.16 8.28
CA ALA A 220 -14.07 -14.38 7.82
C ALA A 220 -14.03 -14.60 6.28
N GLN A 221 -13.69 -13.56 5.50
CA GLN A 221 -13.57 -13.65 4.03
C GLN A 221 -12.13 -13.92 3.56
N PHE A 222 -11.21 -14.19 4.48
CA PHE A 222 -9.85 -14.61 4.16
C PHE A 222 -9.74 -16.12 4.32
N ASP A 223 -9.05 -16.75 3.37
CA ASP A 223 -8.77 -18.18 3.42
C ASP A 223 -7.98 -18.49 4.69
N MET A 224 -8.46 -19.44 5.45
CA MET A 224 -7.76 -19.97 6.63
C MET A 224 -6.90 -21.15 6.18
N PRO A 225 -5.57 -21.10 6.36
CA PRO A 225 -4.70 -22.21 6.00
C PRO A 225 -5.09 -23.48 6.75
N GLU A 226 -5.03 -24.62 6.06
CA GLU A 226 -5.41 -25.92 6.61
C GLU A 226 -4.64 -26.29 7.89
N GLU A 227 -3.35 -25.93 7.94
CA GLU A 227 -2.50 -26.15 9.12
C GLU A 227 -2.98 -25.35 10.33
N PHE A 228 -3.59 -24.19 10.10
CA PHE A 228 -4.15 -23.39 11.18
C PHE A 228 -5.51 -23.93 11.61
N LEU A 229 -6.35 -24.34 10.65
CA LEU A 229 -7.64 -25.00 10.95
C LEU A 229 -7.41 -26.22 11.86
N ARG A 230 -6.54 -27.16 11.45
CA ARG A 230 -6.20 -28.33 12.26
C ARG A 230 -5.73 -27.95 13.66
N ARG A 231 -4.87 -26.93 13.76
CA ARG A 231 -4.36 -26.50 15.06
C ARG A 231 -5.43 -25.88 15.96
N LEU A 232 -6.45 -25.22 15.38
CA LEU A 232 -7.62 -24.74 16.14
C LEU A 232 -8.53 -25.89 16.57
N ASP A 233 -8.71 -26.91 15.73
CA ASP A 233 -9.48 -28.12 16.05
C ASP A 233 -8.81 -28.90 17.20
N ASP A 234 -7.47 -28.98 17.19
CA ASP A 234 -6.68 -29.67 18.23
C ASP A 234 -6.61 -28.91 19.58
N ASP A 235 -6.83 -27.58 19.55
CA ASP A 235 -6.69 -26.73 20.75
C ASP A 235 -7.86 -25.73 20.86
N PRO A 236 -8.97 -26.12 21.52
CA PRO A 236 -10.15 -25.26 21.68
C PRO A 236 -9.86 -23.91 22.35
N ARG A 237 -8.87 -23.86 23.27
CA ARG A 237 -8.47 -22.59 23.91
C ARG A 237 -7.82 -21.63 22.92
N LEU A 238 -7.03 -22.19 21.98
CA LEU A 238 -6.44 -21.37 20.90
C LEU A 238 -7.52 -20.86 19.95
N ALA A 239 -8.53 -21.69 19.65
CA ALA A 239 -9.66 -21.29 18.82
C ALA A 239 -10.45 -20.15 19.46
N GLU A 240 -10.81 -20.28 20.74
CA GLU A 240 -11.50 -19.22 21.49
C GLU A 240 -10.67 -17.93 21.51
N ALA A 241 -9.39 -18.01 21.87
CA ALA A 241 -8.50 -16.87 21.88
C ALA A 241 -8.36 -16.19 20.51
N PHE A 242 -8.28 -16.96 19.42
CA PHE A 242 -8.22 -16.41 18.07
C PHE A 242 -9.51 -15.68 17.69
N HIS A 243 -10.67 -16.25 18.00
CA HIS A 243 -11.97 -15.63 17.72
C HIS A 243 -12.23 -14.39 18.56
N ALA A 244 -11.65 -14.31 19.77
CA ALA A 244 -11.71 -13.12 20.62
C ALA A 244 -10.81 -11.96 20.15
N LEU A 245 -9.86 -12.21 19.24
CA LEU A 245 -9.03 -11.16 18.67
C LEU A 245 -9.86 -10.18 17.83
N THR A 246 -9.42 -8.92 17.78
CA THR A 246 -10.02 -7.95 16.86
C THR A 246 -9.91 -8.43 15.40
N PRO A 247 -10.86 -8.06 14.51
CA PRO A 247 -10.83 -8.48 13.09
C PRO A 247 -9.51 -8.13 12.38
N GLY A 248 -8.87 -7.03 12.78
CA GLY A 248 -7.55 -6.64 12.24
C GLY A 248 -6.44 -7.61 12.63
N ARG A 249 -6.40 -8.04 13.90
CA ARG A 249 -5.43 -9.02 14.41
C ARG A 249 -5.66 -10.40 13.78
N GLN A 250 -6.91 -10.87 13.71
CA GLN A 250 -7.26 -12.11 13.02
C GLN A 250 -6.74 -12.11 11.58
N LYS A 251 -7.07 -11.05 10.82
CA LYS A 251 -6.61 -10.87 9.44
C LYS A 251 -5.08 -10.88 9.32
N GLY A 252 -4.37 -10.23 10.26
CA GLY A 252 -2.90 -10.22 10.29
C GLY A 252 -2.34 -11.63 10.32
N TYR A 253 -2.84 -12.48 11.22
CA TYR A 253 -2.44 -13.89 11.32
C TYR A 253 -2.78 -14.69 10.08
N LEU A 254 -4.01 -14.58 9.54
CA LEU A 254 -4.42 -15.33 8.35
C LEU A 254 -3.53 -15.00 7.14
N LEU A 255 -3.21 -13.72 6.94
CA LEU A 255 -2.31 -13.30 5.87
C LEU A 255 -0.87 -13.78 6.09
N HIS A 256 -0.40 -13.76 7.34
CA HIS A 256 0.94 -14.22 7.68
C HIS A 256 1.09 -15.74 7.46
N PHE A 257 0.14 -16.52 7.92
CA PHE A 257 0.16 -17.96 7.76
C PHE A 257 -0.02 -18.36 6.29
N GLY A 258 -1.05 -17.84 5.61
CA GLY A 258 -1.33 -18.11 4.20
C GLY A 258 -0.31 -17.56 3.21
N GLY A 259 0.56 -16.63 3.63
CA GLY A 259 1.61 -16.07 2.79
C GLY A 259 2.76 -17.03 2.50
N ALA A 260 2.89 -18.15 3.21
CA ALA A 260 3.92 -19.16 2.95
C ALA A 260 3.42 -20.20 1.93
N LYS A 261 4.27 -20.49 0.94
CA LYS A 261 3.94 -21.47 -0.13
C LYS A 261 3.91 -22.91 0.41
N GLN A 262 4.85 -23.26 1.30
CA GLN A 262 5.03 -24.60 1.80
C GLN A 262 4.23 -24.84 3.09
N SER A 263 3.56 -26.00 3.19
CA SER A 263 2.79 -26.43 4.36
C SER A 263 3.62 -26.44 5.63
N VAL A 264 4.83 -26.99 5.60
CA VAL A 264 5.76 -27.03 6.74
C VAL A 264 6.05 -25.62 7.27
N THR A 265 6.22 -24.64 6.38
CA THR A 265 6.44 -23.24 6.77
C THR A 265 5.19 -22.64 7.41
N ARG A 266 4.00 -22.95 6.89
CA ARG A 266 2.73 -22.49 7.48
C ARG A 266 2.55 -23.07 8.88
N ALA A 267 2.74 -24.38 9.05
CA ALA A 267 2.68 -25.05 10.35
C ALA A 267 3.67 -24.46 11.37
N SER A 268 4.92 -24.22 10.96
CA SER A 268 5.94 -23.60 11.81
C SER A 268 5.54 -22.17 12.23
N ARG A 269 4.97 -21.37 11.32
CA ARG A 269 4.45 -20.03 11.64
C ARG A 269 3.29 -20.10 12.64
N VAL A 270 2.37 -21.04 12.46
CA VAL A 270 1.24 -21.25 13.38
C VAL A 270 1.77 -21.61 14.78
N ALA A 271 2.67 -22.60 14.89
CA ALA A 271 3.25 -23.01 16.16
C ALA A 271 3.97 -21.84 16.87
N LYS A 272 4.76 -21.06 16.13
CA LYS A 272 5.48 -19.89 16.64
C LYS A 272 4.55 -18.84 17.24
N HIS A 273 3.39 -18.60 16.61
CA HIS A 273 2.51 -17.50 16.99
C HIS A 273 1.32 -17.92 17.88
N ALA A 274 1.06 -19.21 18.06
CA ALA A 274 -0.01 -19.69 18.95
C ALA A 274 0.08 -19.10 20.37
N PRO A 275 1.27 -19.01 21.03
CA PRO A 275 1.37 -18.41 22.37
C PRO A 275 0.98 -16.93 22.41
N ARG A 276 1.17 -16.19 21.30
CA ARG A 276 0.76 -14.78 21.20
C ARG A 276 -0.75 -14.64 21.07
N ILE A 277 -1.36 -15.52 20.27
CA ILE A 277 -2.83 -15.57 20.10
C ILE A 277 -3.49 -15.85 21.44
N LEU A 278 -2.99 -16.84 22.21
CA LEU A 278 -3.47 -17.16 23.55
C LEU A 278 -3.40 -16.00 24.54
N LYS A 279 -2.46 -15.07 24.34
CA LYS A 279 -2.34 -13.84 25.15
C LYS A 279 -3.19 -12.69 24.59
N GLY A 280 -4.01 -12.88 23.55
CA GLY A 280 -4.82 -11.85 22.92
C GLY A 280 -4.02 -10.81 22.11
N LEU A 281 -2.74 -11.10 21.79
CA LEU A 281 -1.85 -10.19 21.09
C LEU A 281 -1.99 -10.34 19.57
N GLY A 282 -1.74 -9.25 18.83
CA GLY A 282 -1.62 -9.26 17.38
C GLY A 282 -0.22 -9.70 16.91
N LEU A 283 -0.03 -9.76 15.60
CA LEU A 283 1.22 -10.22 14.98
C LEU A 283 2.41 -9.30 15.32
N ASP A 284 2.17 -8.01 15.42
CA ASP A 284 3.18 -6.96 15.57
C ASP A 284 3.09 -6.19 16.91
N ASP A 285 2.23 -6.66 17.85
CA ASP A 285 2.07 -6.02 19.17
C ASP A 285 3.29 -6.23 20.08
#